data_773493c52a04b67c8173bce6a1264703
#
_entry.id   773493c52a04b67c8173bce6a1264703
#
_cell.length_a   1.000
_cell.length_b   1.000
_cell.length_c   1.000
_cell.angle_alpha   90.00
_cell.angle_beta   90.00
_cell.angle_gamma   90.00
#
_symmetry.space_group_name_H-M   'P 1'
#
loop_
_entity.id
_entity.type
_entity.pdbx_description
1 polymer ?
#
loop_
_entity_poly.entity_id
_entity_poly.type
_entity_poly.pdbx_seq_one_letter_code
_entity_poly.pdbx_strand_id
1 'polypeptide(L)'
;MKKTQVAITLCLLMLMQPLVAQDDDHLHDPEQQRVAPFQVFDNLYYIGAEWVSSWLLVTEEGLIVFDAMYEGLTDLAIDGIRELGFDPDDVRYLIISHAHYDHVGGALKFQQEFGAVTMMTEEDWAMTEQPAEFREYPRPIRHLSAIDGATLNLGRTRLRFMQTPGHTPGVLSTLFTVYDDGYPHTAMLFGGDGINFTGVDRLQMYIDSVERM
;
A
#
# COMPACT_ATOMS: atom_id res chain seq x y z
N MET A 1 -55.43 40.55 44.70
CA MET A 1 -54.05 40.68 44.18
C MET A 1 -53.72 39.37 43.46
N LYS A 2 -53.77 39.37 42.13
CA LYS A 2 -53.45 38.19 41.28
C LYS A 2 -51.98 38.24 40.93
N LYS A 3 -51.19 37.23 41.32
CA LYS A 3 -49.80 37.07 40.90
C LYS A 3 -49.75 36.41 39.51
N THR A 4 -49.29 37.17 38.55
CA THR A 4 -49.05 36.68 37.20
C THR A 4 -47.70 35.96 37.18
N GLN A 5 -47.71 34.64 36.95
CA GLN A 5 -46.47 33.88 36.68
C GLN A 5 -46.16 34.04 35.20
N VAL A 6 -45.01 34.62 34.93
CA VAL A 6 -44.41 34.63 33.60
C VAL A 6 -43.60 33.38 33.40
N ALA A 7 -44.06 32.48 32.53
CA ALA A 7 -43.28 31.29 32.12
C ALA A 7 -42.31 31.71 31.00
N ILE A 8 -41.03 31.69 31.33
CA ILE A 8 -39.97 31.85 30.32
C ILE A 8 -39.69 30.47 29.70
N THR A 9 -40.22 30.29 28.49
CA THR A 9 -39.89 29.13 27.67
C THR A 9 -38.55 29.39 26.97
N LEU A 10 -37.49 28.77 27.49
CA LEU A 10 -36.19 28.82 26.87
C LEU A 10 -36.19 27.84 25.69
N CYS A 11 -36.36 28.31 24.46
CA CYS A 11 -36.17 27.53 23.24
C CYS A 11 -34.65 27.30 23.05
N LEU A 12 -34.19 26.13 23.43
CA LEU A 12 -32.85 25.66 23.09
C LEU A 12 -32.85 25.28 21.59
N LEU A 13 -32.51 26.23 20.73
CA LEU A 13 -32.16 25.95 19.35
C LEU A 13 -30.81 25.23 19.37
N MET A 14 -30.84 23.91 19.38
CA MET A 14 -29.68 23.12 18.96
C MET A 14 -29.45 23.44 17.49
N LEU A 15 -28.48 24.26 17.21
CA LEU A 15 -27.85 24.35 15.90
C LEU A 15 -27.23 22.98 15.62
N MET A 16 -27.98 22.11 14.95
CA MET A 16 -27.42 20.97 14.24
C MET A 16 -26.53 21.57 13.14
N GLN A 17 -25.26 21.76 13.46
CA GLN A 17 -24.28 21.93 12.40
C GLN A 17 -24.32 20.64 11.60
N PRO A 18 -24.49 20.71 10.26
CA PRO A 18 -24.28 19.53 9.47
C PRO A 18 -22.88 19.04 9.80
N LEU A 19 -22.76 17.77 10.20
CA LEU A 19 -21.49 17.07 10.16
C LEU A 19 -21.09 17.13 8.67
N VAL A 20 -20.27 18.11 8.31
CA VAL A 20 -19.61 18.10 7.02
C VAL A 20 -18.77 16.82 7.11
N ALA A 21 -19.17 15.79 6.37
CA ALA A 21 -18.26 14.69 6.07
C ALA A 21 -16.97 15.39 5.65
N GLN A 22 -15.89 15.20 6.42
CA GLN A 22 -14.59 15.62 5.94
C GLN A 22 -14.43 14.94 4.58
N ASP A 23 -14.36 15.77 3.54
CA ASP A 23 -14.08 15.28 2.21
C ASP A 23 -12.75 14.53 2.34
N ASP A 24 -12.75 13.22 2.09
CA ASP A 24 -11.53 12.39 2.03
C ASP A 24 -10.64 12.78 0.85
N ASP A 25 -10.90 13.91 0.23
CA ASP A 25 -10.21 14.45 -0.93
C ASP A 25 -8.73 14.72 -0.64
N HIS A 26 -8.37 15.03 0.61
CA HIS A 26 -6.98 15.23 1.00
C HIS A 26 -6.12 13.96 0.86
N LEU A 27 -6.70 12.77 1.03
CA LEU A 27 -5.98 11.50 0.84
C LEU A 27 -5.62 11.27 -0.62
N HIS A 28 -6.33 11.93 -1.53
CA HIS A 28 -6.18 11.78 -2.98
C HIS A 28 -5.49 12.98 -3.65
N ASP A 29 -5.13 14.01 -2.88
CA ASP A 29 -4.42 15.18 -3.37
C ASP A 29 -2.89 14.96 -3.31
N PRO A 30 -2.19 14.78 -4.45
CA PRO A 30 -0.75 14.52 -4.46
C PRO A 30 0.09 15.58 -3.75
N GLU A 31 -0.33 16.86 -3.76
CA GLU A 31 0.39 17.94 -3.10
C GLU A 31 0.34 17.80 -1.57
N GLN A 32 -0.82 17.37 -1.04
CA GLN A 32 -0.99 17.14 0.40
C GLN A 32 -0.38 15.82 0.86
N GLN A 33 -0.26 14.85 -0.05
CA GLN A 33 0.29 13.52 0.22
C GLN A 33 1.79 13.40 -0.01
N ARG A 34 2.42 14.46 -0.54
CA ARG A 34 3.84 14.42 -0.88
C ARG A 34 4.72 14.28 0.36
N VAL A 35 5.51 13.22 0.38
CA VAL A 35 6.63 13.00 1.30
C VAL A 35 7.91 13.03 0.49
N ALA A 36 8.91 13.79 0.93
CA ALA A 36 10.22 13.74 0.29
C ALA A 36 10.80 12.32 0.40
N PRO A 37 11.27 11.71 -0.70
CA PRO A 37 11.83 10.38 -0.64
C PRO A 37 13.12 10.37 0.19
N PHE A 38 13.36 9.29 0.93
CA PHE A 38 14.54 9.19 1.79
C PHE A 38 15.08 7.78 1.91
N GLN A 39 16.37 7.69 2.18
CA GLN A 39 17.05 6.42 2.46
C GLN A 39 16.72 5.95 3.87
N VAL A 40 16.38 4.67 4.02
CA VAL A 40 16.09 4.03 5.32
C VAL A 40 17.21 3.05 5.69
N PHE A 41 17.71 2.30 4.72
CA PHE A 41 18.88 1.44 4.81
C PHE A 41 19.75 1.65 3.57
N ASP A 42 20.96 1.11 3.54
CA ASP A 42 21.90 1.33 2.42
C ASP A 42 21.28 0.99 1.06
N ASN A 43 20.34 0.02 1.03
CA ASN A 43 19.68 -0.45 -0.18
C ASN A 43 18.15 -0.32 -0.16
N LEU A 44 17.55 0.31 0.86
CA LEU A 44 16.09 0.47 0.97
C LEU A 44 15.74 1.94 1.15
N TYR A 45 14.81 2.42 0.32
CA TYR A 45 14.35 3.80 0.30
C TYR A 45 12.83 3.86 0.39
N TYR A 46 12.34 4.91 1.07
CA TYR A 46 10.93 5.26 1.05
C TYR A 46 10.63 6.18 -0.14
N ILE A 47 9.64 5.81 -0.93
CA ILE A 47 9.17 6.58 -2.09
C ILE A 47 7.64 6.75 -2.08
N GLY A 48 6.99 6.45 -0.95
CA GLY A 48 5.55 6.52 -0.78
C GLY A 48 5.02 7.92 -0.49
N ALA A 49 3.77 7.95 -0.13
CA ALA A 49 3.02 9.14 0.27
C ALA A 49 2.77 9.16 1.79
N GLU A 50 2.13 10.22 2.32
CA GLU A 50 1.83 10.29 3.75
C GLU A 50 0.87 9.19 4.19
N TRP A 51 -0.14 8.91 3.38
CA TRP A 51 -1.19 7.94 3.70
C TRP A 51 -0.85 6.50 3.30
N VAL A 52 -0.19 6.30 2.15
CA VAL A 52 0.11 4.97 1.61
C VAL A 52 1.58 4.80 1.29
N SER A 53 2.16 3.68 1.70
CA SER A 53 3.58 3.43 1.53
C SER A 53 3.89 2.84 0.14
N SER A 54 5.07 3.23 -0.37
CA SER A 54 5.76 2.55 -1.45
C SER A 54 7.25 2.53 -1.14
N TRP A 55 7.94 1.45 -1.50
CA TRP A 55 9.34 1.24 -1.15
C TRP A 55 10.16 0.88 -2.37
N LEU A 56 11.39 1.36 -2.40
CA LEU A 56 12.38 1.05 -3.43
C LEU A 56 13.51 0.23 -2.82
N LEU A 57 13.70 -0.98 -3.31
CA LEU A 57 14.84 -1.82 -2.97
C LEU A 57 15.83 -1.81 -4.14
N VAL A 58 17.04 -1.32 -3.88
CA VAL A 58 18.11 -1.24 -4.87
C VAL A 58 18.91 -2.53 -4.87
N THR A 59 19.12 -3.08 -6.05
CA THR A 59 19.93 -4.29 -6.26
C THR A 59 21.02 -4.04 -7.29
N GLU A 60 21.92 -5.00 -7.47
CA GLU A 60 23.01 -4.92 -8.46
C GLU A 60 22.52 -5.06 -9.91
N GLU A 61 21.32 -5.63 -10.11
CA GLU A 61 20.78 -5.92 -11.45
C GLU A 61 19.50 -5.11 -11.76
N GLY A 62 19.21 -4.08 -10.97
CA GLY A 62 18.08 -3.20 -11.15
C GLY A 62 17.32 -2.94 -9.85
N LEU A 63 16.12 -2.42 -10.00
CA LEU A 63 15.29 -1.92 -8.92
C LEU A 63 14.08 -2.84 -8.70
N ILE A 64 13.65 -2.95 -7.44
CA ILE A 64 12.39 -3.58 -7.06
C ILE A 64 11.56 -2.54 -6.34
N VAL A 65 10.33 -2.32 -6.81
CA VAL A 65 9.35 -1.46 -6.14
C VAL A 65 8.34 -2.34 -5.41
N PHE A 66 8.03 -1.98 -4.17
CA PHE A 66 6.94 -2.58 -3.42
C PHE A 66 5.79 -1.59 -3.36
N ASP A 67 4.64 -2.02 -3.86
CA ASP A 67 3.40 -1.28 -4.02
C ASP A 67 3.50 -0.04 -4.94
N ALA A 68 2.49 0.12 -5.78
CA ALA A 68 2.42 1.17 -6.79
C ALA A 68 1.58 2.36 -6.36
N MET A 69 1.03 2.33 -5.15
CA MET A 69 -0.01 3.24 -4.70
C MET A 69 -1.22 3.22 -5.66
N TYR A 70 -2.04 4.24 -5.71
CA TYR A 70 -3.10 4.39 -6.71
C TYR A 70 -2.74 5.44 -7.75
N GLU A 71 -3.44 5.43 -8.88
CA GLU A 71 -3.13 6.20 -10.08
C GLU A 71 -2.77 7.68 -9.79
N GLY A 72 -3.48 8.34 -8.88
CA GLY A 72 -3.23 9.75 -8.53
C GLY A 72 -1.92 9.99 -7.78
N LEU A 73 -1.39 9.01 -7.03
CA LEU A 73 -0.14 9.15 -6.26
C LEU A 73 1.05 8.41 -6.87
N THR A 74 0.84 7.58 -7.87
CA THR A 74 1.91 6.79 -8.51
C THR A 74 3.05 7.65 -9.01
N ASP A 75 2.75 8.86 -9.51
CA ASP A 75 3.77 9.80 -9.98
C ASP A 75 4.70 10.26 -8.86
N LEU A 76 4.23 10.32 -7.61
CA LEU A 76 5.10 10.64 -6.47
C LEU A 76 6.17 9.57 -6.26
N ALA A 77 5.83 8.28 -6.40
CA ALA A 77 6.81 7.19 -6.32
C ALA A 77 7.81 7.25 -7.47
N ILE A 78 7.34 7.47 -8.70
CA ILE A 78 8.18 7.57 -9.89
C ILE A 78 9.14 8.77 -9.78
N ASP A 79 8.64 9.92 -9.36
CA ASP A 79 9.45 11.11 -9.13
C ASP A 79 10.42 10.90 -7.96
N GLY A 80 9.98 10.21 -6.91
CA GLY A 80 10.84 9.83 -5.79
C GLY A 80 12.03 8.97 -6.21
N ILE A 81 11.84 8.01 -7.13
CA ILE A 81 12.94 7.23 -7.72
C ILE A 81 13.94 8.16 -8.40
N ARG A 82 13.46 9.12 -9.21
CA ARG A 82 14.33 10.11 -9.91
C ARG A 82 15.04 11.07 -8.96
N GLU A 83 14.34 11.58 -7.94
CA GLU A 83 14.90 12.48 -6.92
C GLU A 83 16.02 11.81 -6.11
N LEU A 84 15.93 10.49 -5.89
CA LEU A 84 17.01 9.70 -5.28
C LEU A 84 18.18 9.40 -6.23
N GLY A 85 18.08 9.79 -7.50
CA GLY A 85 19.13 9.61 -8.51
C GLY A 85 19.09 8.25 -9.22
N PHE A 86 18.00 7.50 -9.10
CA PHE A 86 17.80 6.25 -9.82
C PHE A 86 16.96 6.47 -11.08
N ASP A 87 17.07 5.53 -12.02
CA ASP A 87 16.30 5.55 -13.26
C ASP A 87 15.06 4.61 -13.11
N PRO A 88 13.83 5.10 -13.27
CA PRO A 88 12.65 4.25 -13.26
C PRO A 88 12.66 3.15 -14.34
N ASP A 89 13.39 3.32 -15.44
CA ASP A 89 13.58 2.30 -16.48
C ASP A 89 14.35 1.08 -15.96
N ASP A 90 15.03 1.20 -14.81
CA ASP A 90 15.71 0.08 -14.15
C ASP A 90 14.80 -0.73 -13.22
N VAL A 91 13.51 -0.36 -13.08
CA VAL A 91 12.55 -1.14 -12.29
C VAL A 91 12.27 -2.47 -12.99
N ARG A 92 12.82 -3.56 -12.45
CA ARG A 92 12.64 -4.92 -12.97
C ARG A 92 11.38 -5.58 -12.45
N TYR A 93 11.10 -5.39 -11.16
CA TYR A 93 9.94 -5.98 -10.51
C TYR A 93 9.15 -4.95 -9.74
N LEU A 94 7.82 -5.10 -9.83
CA LEU A 94 6.85 -4.44 -8.97
C LEU A 94 6.15 -5.54 -8.15
N ILE A 95 6.43 -5.58 -6.86
CA ILE A 95 5.82 -6.53 -5.93
C ILE A 95 4.66 -5.86 -5.25
N ILE A 96 3.45 -6.34 -5.48
CA ILE A 96 2.23 -5.82 -4.87
C ILE A 96 1.90 -6.64 -3.64
N SER A 97 1.77 -5.94 -2.52
CA SER A 97 1.46 -6.56 -1.23
C SER A 97 0.05 -7.13 -1.18
N HIS A 98 -0.92 -6.42 -1.77
CA HIS A 98 -2.31 -6.88 -1.90
C HIS A 98 -3.10 -6.04 -2.92
N ALA A 99 -4.28 -6.54 -3.32
CA ALA A 99 -5.04 -6.01 -4.46
C ALA A 99 -5.99 -4.83 -4.14
N HIS A 100 -5.83 -4.12 -3.02
CA HIS A 100 -6.57 -2.88 -2.82
C HIS A 100 -6.02 -1.76 -3.73
N TYR A 101 -6.92 -0.87 -4.15
CA TYR A 101 -6.63 0.17 -5.14
C TYR A 101 -5.44 1.06 -4.76
N ASP A 102 -5.25 1.30 -3.47
CA ASP A 102 -4.19 2.13 -2.90
C ASP A 102 -2.81 1.46 -2.91
N HIS A 103 -2.73 0.18 -3.24
CA HIS A 103 -1.48 -0.57 -3.43
C HIS A 103 -1.25 -0.99 -4.88
N VAL A 104 -2.31 -1.42 -5.57
CA VAL A 104 -2.19 -1.97 -6.94
C VAL A 104 -2.55 -0.96 -8.04
N GLY A 105 -3.21 0.15 -7.70
CA GLY A 105 -3.83 1.03 -8.69
C GLY A 105 -2.88 1.68 -9.69
N GLY A 106 -1.63 1.91 -9.32
CA GLY A 106 -0.58 2.42 -10.20
C GLY A 106 0.18 1.36 -10.99
N ALA A 107 -0.12 0.07 -10.78
CA ALA A 107 0.69 -1.01 -11.35
C ALA A 107 0.70 -1.01 -12.89
N LEU A 108 -0.44 -0.71 -13.53
CA LEU A 108 -0.51 -0.63 -14.99
C LEU A 108 0.45 0.43 -15.55
N LYS A 109 0.61 1.55 -14.85
CA LYS A 109 1.54 2.62 -15.26
C LYS A 109 2.99 2.13 -15.24
N PHE A 110 3.42 1.48 -14.15
CA PHE A 110 4.76 0.88 -14.08
C PHE A 110 5.00 -0.16 -15.17
N GLN A 111 3.99 -0.94 -15.53
CA GLN A 111 4.07 -1.92 -16.61
C GLN A 111 4.24 -1.28 -17.98
N GLN A 112 3.45 -0.23 -18.26
CA GLN A 112 3.39 0.38 -19.59
C GLN A 112 4.56 1.34 -19.84
N GLU A 113 4.97 2.09 -18.85
CA GLU A 113 6.02 3.10 -19.00
C GLU A 113 7.43 2.51 -18.83
N PHE A 114 7.61 1.56 -17.90
CA PHE A 114 8.95 1.05 -17.54
C PHE A 114 9.11 -0.46 -17.79
N GLY A 115 8.07 -1.15 -18.24
CA GLY A 115 8.15 -2.58 -18.50
C GLY A 115 8.31 -3.44 -17.25
N ALA A 116 7.98 -2.91 -16.06
CA ALA A 116 8.12 -3.61 -14.80
C ALA A 116 7.30 -4.90 -14.76
N VAL A 117 7.91 -6.00 -14.30
CA VAL A 117 7.22 -7.27 -14.14
C VAL A 117 6.47 -7.27 -12.82
N THR A 118 5.14 -7.18 -12.88
CA THR A 118 4.29 -7.16 -11.67
C THR A 118 4.08 -8.56 -11.13
N MET A 119 4.18 -8.69 -9.81
CA MET A 119 3.95 -9.91 -9.06
C MET A 119 3.03 -9.66 -7.87
N MET A 120 2.02 -10.50 -7.69
CA MET A 120 1.18 -10.62 -6.49
C MET A 120 0.69 -12.08 -6.38
N THR A 121 -0.02 -12.43 -5.33
CA THR A 121 -0.54 -13.79 -5.17
C THR A 121 -1.65 -14.10 -6.18
N GLU A 122 -1.96 -15.38 -6.35
CA GLU A 122 -3.03 -15.83 -7.24
C GLU A 122 -4.41 -15.29 -6.80
N GLU A 123 -4.65 -15.31 -5.49
CA GLU A 123 -5.89 -14.83 -4.89
C GLU A 123 -6.10 -13.34 -5.15
N ASP A 124 -5.05 -12.55 -5.06
CA ASP A 124 -5.13 -11.12 -5.26
C ASP A 124 -5.15 -10.75 -6.75
N TRP A 125 -4.52 -11.55 -7.63
CA TRP A 125 -4.78 -11.45 -9.06
C TRP A 125 -6.27 -11.65 -9.39
N ALA A 126 -6.89 -12.67 -8.79
CA ALA A 126 -8.32 -12.91 -8.98
C ALA A 126 -9.19 -11.76 -8.45
N MET A 127 -8.76 -11.06 -7.38
CA MET A 127 -9.45 -9.85 -6.92
C MET A 127 -9.40 -8.72 -7.94
N THR A 128 -8.28 -8.53 -8.64
CA THR A 128 -8.18 -7.47 -9.66
C THR A 128 -9.13 -7.69 -10.85
N GLU A 129 -9.62 -8.90 -11.06
CA GLU A 129 -10.58 -9.24 -12.11
C GLU A 129 -12.04 -8.94 -11.70
N GLN A 130 -12.29 -8.70 -10.42
CA GLN A 130 -13.60 -8.36 -9.89
C GLN A 130 -13.84 -6.82 -9.92
N PRO A 131 -15.09 -6.35 -9.80
CA PRO A 131 -15.35 -4.93 -9.53
C PRO A 131 -14.55 -4.46 -8.32
N ALA A 132 -13.98 -3.26 -8.39
CA ALA A 132 -13.20 -2.72 -7.28
C ALA A 132 -14.10 -2.49 -6.05
N GLU A 133 -13.61 -2.88 -4.88
CA GLU A 133 -14.38 -2.79 -3.63
C GLU A 133 -14.61 -1.33 -3.20
N PHE A 134 -13.57 -0.50 -3.33
CA PHE A 134 -13.59 0.87 -2.82
C PHE A 134 -13.52 1.92 -3.93
N ARG A 135 -12.61 1.75 -4.89
CA ARG A 135 -12.37 2.71 -5.96
C ARG A 135 -11.92 2.01 -7.24
N GLU A 136 -12.50 2.40 -8.38
CA GLU A 136 -12.04 1.92 -9.68
C GLU A 136 -10.63 2.43 -9.99
N TYR A 137 -9.82 1.58 -10.62
CA TYR A 137 -8.45 1.87 -11.03
C TYR A 137 -8.10 1.14 -12.33
N PRO A 138 -7.07 1.59 -13.08
CA PRO A 138 -6.57 0.88 -14.24
C PRO A 138 -6.08 -0.52 -13.86
N ARG A 139 -6.67 -1.55 -14.47
CA ARG A 139 -6.35 -2.94 -14.13
C ARG A 139 -4.95 -3.32 -14.62
N PRO A 140 -4.08 -3.86 -13.75
CA PRO A 140 -2.77 -4.32 -14.18
C PRO A 140 -2.89 -5.53 -15.11
N ILE A 141 -1.91 -5.66 -16.01
CA ILE A 141 -1.73 -6.88 -16.80
C ILE A 141 -1.14 -7.94 -15.87
N ARG A 142 -1.76 -9.11 -15.84
CA ARG A 142 -1.26 -10.22 -15.03
C ARG A 142 0.06 -10.73 -15.58
N HIS A 143 1.12 -10.73 -14.73
CA HIS A 143 2.43 -11.26 -15.09
C HIS A 143 2.76 -12.51 -14.27
N LEU A 144 3.22 -12.37 -13.03
CA LEU A 144 3.69 -13.49 -12.20
C LEU A 144 2.83 -13.65 -10.96
N SER A 145 2.64 -14.89 -10.53
CA SER A 145 2.02 -15.21 -9.24
C SER A 145 3.10 -15.55 -8.21
N ALA A 146 3.07 -14.85 -7.08
CA ALA A 146 3.89 -15.17 -5.92
C ALA A 146 3.31 -16.41 -5.22
N ILE A 147 4.20 -17.35 -4.87
CA ILE A 147 3.84 -18.60 -4.19
C ILE A 147 4.43 -18.56 -2.78
N ASP A 148 3.65 -18.99 -1.79
CA ASP A 148 4.08 -19.08 -0.39
C ASP A 148 5.38 -19.88 -0.26
N GLY A 149 6.38 -19.32 0.44
CA GLY A 149 7.69 -19.91 0.64
C GLY A 149 8.64 -19.85 -0.56
N ALA A 150 8.16 -19.44 -1.75
CA ALA A 150 9.02 -19.27 -2.93
C ALA A 150 9.98 -18.09 -2.78
N THR A 151 10.98 -18.03 -3.65
CA THR A 151 11.97 -16.94 -3.66
C THR A 151 12.10 -16.34 -5.06
N LEU A 152 12.35 -15.03 -5.09
CA LEU A 152 12.79 -14.30 -6.27
C LEU A 152 14.22 -13.81 -6.03
N ASN A 153 15.09 -13.95 -7.02
CA ASN A 153 16.44 -13.39 -6.96
C ASN A 153 16.62 -12.34 -8.06
N LEU A 154 17.23 -11.22 -7.72
CA LEU A 154 17.69 -10.21 -8.65
C LEU A 154 19.12 -9.83 -8.25
N GLY A 155 20.10 -10.24 -9.05
CA GLY A 155 21.49 -10.23 -8.65
C GLY A 155 21.72 -11.10 -7.39
N ARG A 156 22.38 -10.54 -6.39
CA ARG A 156 22.58 -11.22 -5.08
C ARG A 156 21.43 -10.97 -4.10
N THR A 157 20.50 -10.09 -4.43
CA THR A 157 19.34 -9.82 -3.59
C THR A 157 18.33 -10.95 -3.73
N ARG A 158 17.94 -11.52 -2.58
CA ARG A 158 16.95 -12.58 -2.49
C ARG A 158 15.73 -12.12 -1.71
N LEU A 159 14.58 -12.21 -2.33
CA LEU A 159 13.28 -12.05 -1.69
C LEU A 159 12.70 -13.41 -1.37
N ARG A 160 12.10 -13.57 -0.20
CA ARG A 160 11.30 -14.74 0.16
C ARG A 160 9.88 -14.30 0.43
N PHE A 161 8.95 -14.94 -0.24
CA PHE A 161 7.52 -14.64 -0.14
C PHE A 161 6.86 -15.44 0.98
N MET A 162 5.96 -14.78 1.69
CA MET A 162 5.08 -15.38 2.68
C MET A 162 3.66 -14.92 2.41
N GLN A 163 2.76 -15.84 2.14
CA GLN A 163 1.34 -15.53 2.12
C GLN A 163 0.84 -15.34 3.55
N THR A 164 0.31 -14.16 3.85
CA THR A 164 -0.20 -13.76 5.17
C THR A 164 -1.64 -13.26 5.05
N PRO A 165 -2.58 -14.14 4.63
CA PRO A 165 -3.96 -13.77 4.35
C PRO A 165 -4.67 -13.21 5.58
N GLY A 166 -5.68 -12.37 5.34
CA GLY A 166 -6.50 -11.74 6.37
C GLY A 166 -7.05 -10.40 5.88
N HIS A 167 -6.20 -9.42 5.69
CA HIS A 167 -6.57 -8.12 5.11
C HIS A 167 -7.17 -8.26 3.70
N THR A 168 -6.50 -9.02 2.83
CA THR A 168 -7.08 -9.66 1.65
C THR A 168 -6.84 -11.18 1.72
N PRO A 169 -7.50 -11.98 0.87
CA PRO A 169 -7.21 -13.42 0.79
C PRO A 169 -5.78 -13.74 0.36
N GLY A 170 -5.13 -12.84 -0.38
CA GLY A 170 -3.85 -13.06 -0.99
C GLY A 170 -2.72 -12.16 -0.47
N VAL A 171 -2.86 -11.53 0.71
CA VAL A 171 -1.79 -10.69 1.25
C VAL A 171 -0.43 -11.37 1.13
N LEU A 172 0.51 -10.62 0.54
CA LEU A 172 1.90 -11.04 0.33
C LEU A 172 2.83 -10.25 1.23
N SER A 173 3.41 -10.90 2.22
CA SER A 173 4.54 -10.36 2.99
C SER A 173 5.85 -10.82 2.37
N THR A 174 6.86 -9.97 2.40
CA THR A 174 8.15 -10.25 1.74
C THR A 174 9.30 -10.04 2.69
N LEU A 175 10.16 -11.08 2.85
CA LEU A 175 11.41 -11.00 3.59
C LEU A 175 12.57 -10.80 2.62
N PHE A 176 13.51 -9.93 3.00
CA PHE A 176 14.73 -9.67 2.24
C PHE A 176 15.82 -9.12 3.14
N THR A 177 17.04 -8.97 2.60
CA THR A 177 18.17 -8.40 3.34
C THR A 177 18.27 -6.91 3.05
N VAL A 178 18.38 -6.14 4.13
CA VAL A 178 18.80 -4.73 4.10
C VAL A 178 20.17 -4.59 4.73
N TYR A 179 20.87 -3.49 4.46
CA TYR A 179 22.19 -3.22 5.00
C TYR A 179 22.18 -1.89 5.74
N ASP A 180 22.83 -1.88 6.92
CA ASP A 180 23.07 -0.67 7.73
C ASP A 180 24.57 -0.54 7.94
N ASP A 181 25.19 0.48 7.37
CA ASP A 181 26.67 0.63 7.32
C ASP A 181 27.37 -0.64 6.80
N GLY A 182 26.77 -1.31 5.81
CA GLY A 182 27.27 -2.56 5.22
C GLY A 182 26.98 -3.84 6.03
N TYR A 183 26.36 -3.73 7.19
CA TYR A 183 25.98 -4.91 7.99
C TYR A 183 24.61 -5.42 7.58
N PRO A 184 24.44 -6.72 7.29
CA PRO A 184 23.18 -7.29 6.84
C PRO A 184 22.17 -7.46 7.99
N HIS A 185 20.92 -7.10 7.72
CA HIS A 185 19.78 -7.35 8.58
C HIS A 185 18.63 -7.96 7.76
N THR A 186 17.81 -8.77 8.41
CA THR A 186 16.58 -9.27 7.80
C THR A 186 15.48 -8.24 8.01
N ALA A 187 14.90 -7.78 6.92
CA ALA A 187 13.70 -6.96 6.91
C ALA A 187 12.51 -7.77 6.39
N MET A 188 11.32 -7.38 6.83
CA MET A 188 10.06 -7.86 6.30
C MET A 188 9.14 -6.67 6.01
N LEU A 189 8.63 -6.62 4.79
CA LEU A 189 7.45 -5.82 4.49
C LEU A 189 6.22 -6.69 4.74
N PHE A 190 5.44 -6.32 5.76
CA PHE A 190 4.15 -6.96 6.04
C PHE A 190 3.11 -6.43 5.06
N GLY A 191 2.44 -7.35 4.36
CA GLY A 191 1.66 -6.99 3.19
C GLY A 191 0.29 -6.35 3.46
N GLY A 192 -0.21 -6.38 4.71
CA GLY A 192 -1.48 -5.72 5.04
C GLY A 192 -1.93 -6.00 6.47
N ASP A 193 -1.99 -4.96 7.29
CA ASP A 193 -2.28 -5.01 8.73
C ASP A 193 -3.70 -4.54 9.10
N GLY A 194 -4.40 -3.88 8.19
CA GLY A 194 -5.73 -3.34 8.44
C GLY A 194 -6.79 -4.42 8.65
N ILE A 195 -7.50 -4.37 9.80
CA ILE A 195 -8.67 -5.22 10.05
C ILE A 195 -9.91 -4.48 9.52
N ASN A 196 -10.11 -4.51 8.22
CA ASN A 196 -11.25 -3.90 7.52
C ASN A 196 -12.31 -4.93 7.10
N PHE A 197 -12.33 -6.09 7.73
CA PHE A 197 -13.20 -7.22 7.41
C PHE A 197 -14.02 -7.66 8.62
N THR A 198 -15.10 -8.42 8.36
CA THR A 198 -15.95 -9.03 9.36
C THR A 198 -15.95 -10.56 9.19
N GLY A 199 -16.23 -11.29 10.28
CA GLY A 199 -16.31 -12.74 10.27
C GLY A 199 -15.17 -13.42 11.03
N VAL A 200 -15.56 -14.49 11.78
CA VAL A 200 -14.61 -15.21 12.64
C VAL A 200 -13.55 -15.94 11.84
N ASP A 201 -13.94 -16.52 10.70
CA ASP A 201 -13.02 -17.32 9.87
C ASP A 201 -11.89 -16.44 9.31
N ARG A 202 -12.22 -15.22 8.86
CA ARG A 202 -11.23 -14.29 8.33
C ARG A 202 -10.32 -13.72 9.43
N LEU A 203 -10.89 -13.48 10.62
CA LEU A 203 -10.11 -13.08 11.79
C LEU A 203 -9.13 -14.19 12.20
N GLN A 204 -9.57 -15.46 12.20
CA GLN A 204 -8.68 -16.58 12.51
C GLN A 204 -7.54 -16.69 11.48
N MET A 205 -7.85 -16.58 10.20
CA MET A 205 -6.86 -16.54 9.12
C MET A 205 -5.81 -15.43 9.33
N TYR A 206 -6.25 -14.25 9.75
CA TYR A 206 -5.35 -13.13 10.06
C TYR A 206 -4.45 -13.45 11.27
N ILE A 207 -5.03 -14.01 12.35
CA ILE A 207 -4.29 -14.44 13.55
C ILE A 207 -3.23 -15.48 13.17
N ASP A 208 -3.61 -16.52 12.43
CA ASP A 208 -2.71 -17.58 11.98
C ASP A 208 -1.56 -17.00 11.12
N SER A 209 -1.84 -15.96 10.33
CA SER A 209 -0.83 -15.26 9.53
C SER A 209 0.19 -14.52 10.41
N VAL A 210 -0.29 -13.82 11.44
CA VAL A 210 0.58 -13.09 12.39
C VAL A 210 1.42 -14.07 13.22
N GLU A 211 0.88 -15.20 13.62
CA GLU A 211 1.61 -16.23 14.39
C GLU A 211 2.72 -16.94 13.57
N ARG A 212 2.64 -16.90 12.23
CA ARG A 212 3.67 -17.45 11.32
C ARG A 212 4.91 -16.57 11.16
N MET A 213 4.78 -15.28 11.44
CA MET A 213 5.85 -14.28 11.27
C MET A 213 6.79 -14.23 12.47
#